data_1a598a6b6191d47333491a2cb333d96e
#
_entry.id   1a598a6b6191d47333491a2cb333d96e
#
_cell.length_a   1.000
_cell.length_b   1.000
_cell.length_c   1.000
_cell.angle_alpha   90.00
_cell.angle_beta   90.00
_cell.angle_gamma   90.00
#
_symmetry.space_group_name_H-M   'P 1'
#
loop_
_entity.id
_entity.type
_entity.pdbx_description
1 polymer ?
#
loop_
_entity_poly.entity_id
_entity_poly.type
_entity_poly.pdbx_seq_one_letter_code
_entity_poly.pdbx_strand_id
1 'polypeptide(L)'
;MIASNKIRQIRYDMRHQSVVTWVTLVGTALSVFLLMTVISLEQLNTMPFAPESNRPRLLYGQNFHISGIGNNEDSSAGLSYTMAGKLYVGLKGVAISSRMNIDAWNAETEGPTEKPVTASTRKVDENFWKIFDHTLIDGRYFDRAEVDDNSNVAVLSESMARNLFGDAKAVGSEFMLSFKPYKVVGLVADHSALARQAAADIFIPMSHASAAWWGESGMFGDVAVALLLADGTTPQALRDQVKARYAQVATELAPEELQPVYHEAPYDVATVVNGAYGSNSTPDTSGTERVRLITYALLLLLPAINLSSMLHSRIRRRVGEFGIRRAFGCTRMRIVRDIISENF
;
A
#
# COMPACT_ATOMS: atom_id res chain seq x y z
N MET A 1 -18.64 12.46 -46.44
CA MET A 1 -20.09 12.28 -46.53
C MET A 1 -20.68 11.43 -45.39
N ILE A 2 -20.06 10.29 -45.03
CA ILE A 2 -20.57 9.37 -43.99
C ILE A 2 -20.60 10.02 -42.58
N ALA A 3 -19.57 10.79 -42.16
CA ALA A 3 -19.50 11.45 -40.86
C ALA A 3 -20.57 12.55 -40.67
N SER A 4 -20.91 13.28 -41.73
CA SER A 4 -21.93 14.34 -41.67
C SER A 4 -23.35 13.78 -41.45
N ASN A 5 -23.64 12.62 -42.01
CA ASN A 5 -24.93 11.95 -41.79
C ASN A 5 -25.06 11.37 -40.37
N LYS A 6 -23.97 10.83 -39.81
CA LYS A 6 -23.95 10.34 -38.43
C LYS A 6 -24.22 11.46 -37.43
N ILE A 7 -23.59 12.62 -37.57
CA ILE A 7 -23.80 13.78 -36.70
C ILE A 7 -25.24 14.30 -36.78
N ARG A 8 -25.83 14.32 -38.01
CA ARG A 8 -27.19 14.75 -38.20
C ARG A 8 -28.21 13.79 -37.59
N GLN A 9 -27.93 12.50 -37.60
CA GLN A 9 -28.74 11.46 -36.99
C GLN A 9 -28.67 11.51 -35.46
N ILE A 10 -27.46 11.70 -34.87
CA ILE A 10 -27.28 11.91 -33.45
C ILE A 10 -28.06 13.15 -32.98
N ARG A 11 -28.00 14.24 -33.73
CA ARG A 11 -28.73 15.49 -33.40
C ARG A 11 -30.26 15.34 -33.47
N TYR A 12 -30.75 14.51 -34.41
CA TYR A 12 -32.16 14.18 -34.50
C TYR A 12 -32.64 13.32 -33.32
N ASP A 13 -31.88 12.27 -32.97
CA ASP A 13 -32.16 11.36 -31.86
C ASP A 13 -32.12 12.11 -30.51
N MET A 14 -31.17 13.02 -30.31
CA MET A 14 -31.07 13.88 -29.13
C MET A 14 -32.30 14.81 -28.99
N ARG A 15 -32.93 15.22 -30.07
CA ARG A 15 -34.07 16.13 -30.05
C ARG A 15 -35.42 15.43 -29.83
N HIS A 16 -35.53 14.16 -30.28
CA HIS A 16 -36.79 13.38 -30.21
C HIS A 16 -36.85 12.41 -29.02
N GLN A 17 -35.69 12.06 -28.39
CA GLN A 17 -35.61 11.21 -27.22
C GLN A 17 -34.64 11.82 -26.18
N SER A 18 -34.74 13.10 -25.96
CA SER A 18 -33.79 13.83 -25.12
C SER A 18 -33.60 13.19 -23.74
N VAL A 19 -34.67 12.82 -23.06
CA VAL A 19 -34.60 12.26 -21.69
C VAL A 19 -33.83 10.92 -21.66
N VAL A 20 -34.17 9.96 -22.53
CA VAL A 20 -33.52 8.65 -22.56
C VAL A 20 -32.06 8.79 -22.96
N THR A 21 -31.76 9.61 -23.98
CA THR A 21 -30.38 9.85 -24.42
C THR A 21 -29.55 10.53 -23.34
N TRP A 22 -30.10 11.54 -22.65
CA TRP A 22 -29.40 12.20 -21.55
C TRP A 22 -29.18 11.27 -20.35
N VAL A 23 -30.18 10.50 -19.95
CA VAL A 23 -30.04 9.52 -18.85
C VAL A 23 -28.96 8.49 -19.18
N THR A 24 -28.93 7.99 -20.43
CA THR A 24 -27.92 7.02 -20.86
C THR A 24 -26.53 7.65 -20.88
N LEU A 25 -26.41 8.87 -21.43
CA LEU A 25 -25.12 9.58 -21.50
C LEU A 25 -24.56 9.87 -20.10
N VAL A 26 -25.39 10.45 -19.23
CA VAL A 26 -24.99 10.78 -17.86
C VAL A 26 -24.68 9.51 -17.06
N GLY A 27 -25.53 8.46 -17.18
CA GLY A 27 -25.30 7.19 -16.51
C GLY A 27 -23.99 6.51 -16.96
N THR A 28 -23.69 6.54 -18.25
CA THR A 28 -22.42 5.99 -18.79
C THR A 28 -21.22 6.82 -18.33
N ALA A 29 -21.32 8.14 -18.42
CA ALA A 29 -20.25 9.04 -17.97
C ALA A 29 -19.96 8.87 -16.46
N LEU A 30 -21.00 8.78 -15.63
CA LEU A 30 -20.87 8.56 -14.19
C LEU A 30 -20.21 7.18 -13.90
N SER A 31 -20.61 6.14 -14.60
CA SER A 31 -20.03 4.80 -14.42
C SER A 31 -18.55 4.75 -14.80
N VAL A 32 -18.17 5.39 -15.91
CA VAL A 32 -16.77 5.50 -16.33
C VAL A 32 -15.97 6.33 -15.32
N PHE A 33 -16.54 7.43 -14.85
CA PHE A 33 -15.92 8.27 -13.81
C PHE A 33 -15.68 7.48 -12.52
N LEU A 34 -16.67 6.74 -12.02
CA LEU A 34 -16.52 5.89 -10.83
C LEU A 34 -15.46 4.80 -11.04
N LEU A 35 -15.46 4.14 -12.19
CA LEU A 35 -14.46 3.12 -12.52
C LEU A 35 -13.04 3.73 -12.50
N MET A 36 -12.85 4.86 -13.16
CA MET A 36 -11.55 5.56 -13.18
C MET A 36 -11.13 5.99 -11.77
N THR A 37 -12.08 6.47 -10.95
CA THR A 37 -11.82 6.85 -9.56
C THR A 37 -11.34 5.66 -8.73
N VAL A 38 -12.01 4.51 -8.84
CA VAL A 38 -11.60 3.30 -8.10
C VAL A 38 -10.22 2.82 -8.55
N ILE A 39 -9.96 2.76 -9.86
CA ILE A 39 -8.64 2.39 -10.40
C ILE A 39 -7.56 3.37 -9.90
N SER A 40 -7.82 4.67 -9.92
CA SER A 40 -6.86 5.68 -9.46
C SER A 40 -6.57 5.55 -7.96
N LEU A 41 -7.59 5.30 -7.13
CA LEU A 41 -7.41 5.09 -5.70
C LEU A 41 -6.58 3.83 -5.39
N GLU A 42 -6.77 2.75 -6.14
CA GLU A 42 -5.96 1.54 -6.00
C GLU A 42 -4.51 1.76 -6.43
N GLN A 43 -4.30 2.48 -7.52
CA GLN A 43 -2.95 2.82 -7.98
C GLN A 43 -2.18 3.67 -6.97
N LEU A 44 -2.84 4.60 -6.26
CA LEU A 44 -2.21 5.41 -5.21
C LEU A 44 -1.58 4.55 -4.10
N ASN A 45 -2.11 3.37 -3.81
CA ASN A 45 -1.56 2.48 -2.78
C ASN A 45 -0.24 1.80 -3.20
N THR A 46 0.05 1.71 -4.49
CA THR A 46 1.23 0.99 -5.01
C THR A 46 2.19 1.85 -5.82
N MET A 47 1.75 3.02 -6.29
CA MET A 47 2.59 3.95 -7.05
C MET A 47 3.69 4.56 -6.17
N PRO A 48 4.88 4.83 -6.73
CA PRO A 48 5.94 5.56 -6.04
C PRO A 48 5.56 7.02 -5.84
N PHE A 49 5.68 7.52 -4.62
CA PHE A 49 5.56 8.94 -4.27
C PHE A 49 6.34 9.23 -2.98
N ALA A 50 6.72 10.49 -2.77
CA ALA A 50 7.47 10.87 -1.58
C ALA A 50 6.62 10.70 -0.29
N PRO A 51 7.20 10.17 0.80
CA PRO A 51 8.59 9.76 0.98
C PRO A 51 8.93 8.33 0.51
N GLU A 52 8.02 7.60 -0.10
CA GLU A 52 8.20 6.22 -0.55
C GLU A 52 8.44 6.13 -2.08
N SER A 53 9.28 7.00 -2.64
CA SER A 53 9.58 7.02 -4.09
C SER A 53 10.26 5.74 -4.59
N ASN A 54 10.92 5.00 -3.70
CA ASN A 54 11.60 3.74 -4.01
C ASN A 54 10.70 2.49 -3.98
N ARG A 55 9.36 2.63 -3.85
CA ARG A 55 8.41 1.50 -3.74
C ARG A 55 8.67 0.33 -4.71
N PRO A 56 8.97 0.54 -6.00
CA PRO A 56 9.21 -0.57 -6.92
C PRO A 56 10.43 -1.43 -6.60
N ARG A 57 11.35 -0.91 -5.77
CA ARG A 57 12.59 -1.57 -5.37
C ARG A 57 12.61 -1.92 -3.88
N LEU A 58 11.50 -1.69 -3.16
CA LEU A 58 11.39 -1.96 -1.73
C LEU A 58 10.77 -3.33 -1.48
N LEU A 59 11.42 -4.07 -0.59
CA LEU A 59 10.88 -5.29 0.00
C LEU A 59 10.88 -5.15 1.51
N TYR A 60 9.92 -5.81 2.16
CA TYR A 60 9.74 -5.77 3.60
C TYR A 60 9.83 -7.16 4.21
N GLY A 61 10.73 -7.32 5.16
CA GLY A 61 10.78 -8.46 6.06
C GLY A 61 10.04 -8.11 7.35
N GLN A 62 8.95 -8.81 7.60
CA GLN A 62 8.14 -8.61 8.80
C GLN A 62 7.51 -9.95 9.19
N ASN A 63 7.09 -10.08 10.42
CA ASN A 63 6.55 -11.29 11.00
C ASN A 63 7.54 -12.47 11.02
N PHE A 64 7.53 -13.15 12.13
CA PHE A 64 8.28 -14.38 12.35
C PHE A 64 7.31 -15.41 12.93
N HIS A 65 7.28 -16.60 12.33
CA HIS A 65 6.40 -17.67 12.74
C HIS A 65 7.23 -18.88 13.15
N ILE A 66 6.90 -19.43 14.30
CA ILE A 66 7.48 -20.65 14.83
C ILE A 66 6.36 -21.67 15.01
N SER A 67 6.54 -22.83 14.45
CA SER A 67 5.70 -23.99 14.74
C SER A 67 6.38 -24.86 15.79
N GLY A 68 5.65 -25.21 16.82
CA GLY A 68 6.14 -26.11 17.86
C GLY A 68 6.12 -27.56 17.39
N ILE A 69 7.08 -28.37 17.84
CA ILE A 69 7.11 -29.80 17.63
C ILE A 69 6.49 -30.46 18.87
N GLY A 70 5.55 -31.37 18.67
CA GLY A 70 4.85 -32.04 19.77
C GLY A 70 3.68 -31.24 20.38
N ASN A 71 3.75 -30.90 21.65
CA ASN A 71 2.70 -30.18 22.38
C ASN A 71 2.91 -28.64 22.38
N ASN A 72 3.93 -28.13 21.71
CA ASN A 72 4.20 -26.72 21.65
C ASN A 72 3.20 -26.03 20.69
N GLU A 73 2.68 -24.88 21.09
CA GLU A 73 1.76 -24.09 20.28
C GLU A 73 2.50 -23.31 19.21
N ASP A 74 1.84 -23.08 18.09
CA ASP A 74 2.32 -22.17 17.06
C ASP A 74 2.32 -20.75 17.60
N SER A 75 3.41 -20.04 17.38
CA SER A 75 3.57 -18.64 17.78
C SER A 75 4.02 -17.78 16.61
N SER A 76 3.40 -16.63 16.44
CA SER A 76 3.84 -15.67 15.45
C SER A 76 3.67 -14.23 15.93
N ALA A 77 4.67 -13.41 15.64
CA ALA A 77 4.66 -11.98 15.90
C ALA A 77 5.63 -11.27 14.95
N GLY A 78 5.86 -9.97 15.16
CA GLY A 78 6.95 -9.25 14.49
C GLY A 78 8.32 -9.82 14.86
N LEU A 79 9.33 -9.40 14.13
CA LEU A 79 10.72 -9.80 14.37
C LEU A 79 11.28 -9.11 15.62
N SER A 80 12.10 -9.82 16.39
CA SER A 80 13.01 -9.13 17.32
C SER A 80 14.10 -8.40 16.55
N TYR A 81 14.78 -7.47 17.21
CA TYR A 81 15.93 -6.75 16.63
C TYR A 81 17.04 -7.73 16.19
N THR A 82 17.30 -8.76 17.01
CA THR A 82 18.29 -9.81 16.73
C THR A 82 17.87 -10.68 15.56
N MET A 83 16.61 -11.12 15.53
CA MET A 83 16.09 -11.97 14.45
C MET A 83 16.05 -11.22 13.12
N ALA A 84 15.63 -9.94 13.13
CA ALA A 84 15.72 -9.04 11.97
C ALA A 84 17.15 -8.94 11.42
N GLY A 85 18.15 -8.87 12.32
CA GLY A 85 19.56 -8.91 11.96
C GLY A 85 19.99 -10.24 11.30
N LYS A 86 19.62 -11.35 11.92
CA LYS A 86 19.98 -12.69 11.40
C LYS A 86 19.37 -12.96 10.02
N LEU A 87 18.11 -12.60 9.82
CA LEU A 87 17.39 -12.94 8.61
C LEU A 87 17.62 -11.97 7.45
N TYR A 88 17.76 -10.68 7.71
CA TYR A 88 17.67 -9.67 6.65
C TYR A 88 18.86 -8.74 6.51
N VAL A 89 19.78 -8.66 7.48
CA VAL A 89 20.95 -7.77 7.36
C VAL A 89 22.09 -8.47 6.62
N GLY A 90 22.77 -7.75 5.73
CA GLY A 90 23.92 -8.26 4.98
C GLY A 90 23.57 -9.24 3.85
N LEU A 91 22.36 -9.15 3.29
CA LEU A 91 21.97 -9.93 2.11
C LEU A 91 22.66 -9.36 0.86
N LYS A 92 23.09 -10.23 -0.04
CA LYS A 92 23.66 -9.82 -1.33
C LYS A 92 22.57 -9.27 -2.23
N GLY A 93 22.84 -8.12 -2.88
CA GLY A 93 21.89 -7.46 -3.75
C GLY A 93 20.94 -6.49 -3.01
N VAL A 94 21.16 -6.26 -1.72
CA VAL A 94 20.53 -5.18 -0.96
C VAL A 94 21.48 -3.99 -0.94
N ALA A 95 21.03 -2.85 -1.44
CA ALA A 95 21.79 -1.60 -1.40
C ALA A 95 21.78 -1.00 0.01
N ILE A 96 20.62 -0.94 0.64
CA ILE A 96 20.43 -0.39 1.99
C ILE A 96 19.36 -1.23 2.69
N SER A 97 19.58 -1.52 3.97
CA SER A 97 18.57 -2.11 4.86
C SER A 97 18.33 -1.19 6.05
N SER A 98 17.07 -1.05 6.45
CA SER A 98 16.67 -0.27 7.62
C SER A 98 15.74 -1.08 8.50
N ARG A 99 15.94 -1.00 9.80
CA ARG A 99 15.04 -1.55 10.82
C ARG A 99 14.09 -0.46 11.28
N MET A 100 12.82 -0.81 11.38
CA MET A 100 11.77 0.10 11.83
C MET A 100 10.67 -0.70 12.54
N ASN A 101 9.78 -0.05 13.27
CA ASN A 101 8.57 -0.72 13.73
C ASN A 101 7.73 -1.18 12.54
N ILE A 102 7.05 -2.32 12.69
CA ILE A 102 6.09 -2.82 11.70
C ILE A 102 5.03 -1.74 11.41
N ASP A 103 4.41 -1.21 12.45
CA ASP A 103 3.43 -0.13 12.37
C ASP A 103 3.85 1.03 13.27
N ALA A 104 3.48 2.24 12.87
CA ALA A 104 3.53 3.38 13.76
C ALA A 104 2.47 3.21 14.86
N TRP A 105 2.80 3.55 16.07
CA TRP A 105 1.84 3.50 17.18
C TRP A 105 1.44 4.89 17.65
N ASN A 106 0.27 5.01 18.22
CA ASN A 106 -0.20 6.26 18.80
C ASN A 106 0.37 6.41 20.22
N ALA A 107 1.08 7.50 20.46
CA ALA A 107 1.65 7.84 21.74
C ALA A 107 1.11 9.19 22.24
N GLU A 108 0.93 9.30 23.54
CA GLU A 108 0.63 10.60 24.16
C GLU A 108 1.91 11.43 24.23
N THR A 109 1.78 12.68 23.82
CA THR A 109 2.88 13.63 23.80
C THR A 109 2.40 14.99 24.33
N GLU A 110 3.29 15.69 24.99
CA GLU A 110 3.00 16.98 25.61
C GLU A 110 4.17 17.93 25.37
N GLY A 111 3.85 19.07 24.79
CA GLY A 111 4.79 20.16 24.56
C GLY A 111 4.67 21.26 25.62
N PRO A 112 5.41 22.35 25.45
CA PRO A 112 5.35 23.52 26.35
C PRO A 112 3.95 24.17 26.46
N THR A 113 3.05 23.85 25.53
CA THR A 113 1.66 24.34 25.54
C THR A 113 0.76 23.61 26.54
N GLU A 114 1.29 22.61 27.25
CA GLU A 114 0.62 21.82 28.30
C GLU A 114 -0.69 21.14 27.86
N LYS A 115 -0.88 20.92 26.55
CA LYS A 115 -2.01 20.17 26.03
C LYS A 115 -1.51 18.81 25.53
N PRO A 116 -1.96 17.70 26.13
CA PRO A 116 -1.62 16.39 25.62
C PRO A 116 -2.21 16.19 24.22
N VAL A 117 -1.40 15.70 23.31
CA VAL A 117 -1.76 15.40 21.93
C VAL A 117 -1.39 13.94 21.65
N THR A 118 -2.25 13.22 20.97
CA THR A 118 -1.92 11.88 20.48
C THR A 118 -1.20 12.01 19.15
N ALA A 119 -0.02 11.42 19.05
CA ALA A 119 0.82 11.47 17.86
C ALA A 119 1.16 10.07 17.35
N SER A 120 1.15 9.90 16.06
CA SER A 120 1.68 8.70 15.40
C SER A 120 3.20 8.68 15.53
N THR A 121 3.74 7.67 16.21
CA THR A 121 5.17 7.57 16.52
C THR A 121 5.78 6.34 15.84
N ARG A 122 7.02 6.44 15.37
CA ARG A 122 7.76 5.34 14.76
C ARG A 122 9.20 5.30 15.26
N LYS A 123 9.67 4.11 15.62
CA LYS A 123 11.10 3.86 15.85
C LYS A 123 11.76 3.49 14.54
N VAL A 124 12.90 4.11 14.23
CA VAL A 124 13.64 3.87 13.00
C VAL A 124 15.15 3.91 13.26
N ASP A 125 15.93 3.25 12.41
CA ASP A 125 17.38 3.37 12.41
C ASP A 125 17.88 4.53 11.50
N GLU A 126 19.18 4.77 11.47
CA GLU A 126 19.81 5.83 10.67
C GLU A 126 19.67 5.61 9.16
N ASN A 127 19.43 4.38 8.71
CA ASN A 127 19.30 4.05 7.29
C ASN A 127 17.90 4.33 6.77
N PHE A 128 16.91 4.49 7.63
CA PHE A 128 15.55 4.87 7.27
C PHE A 128 15.53 6.10 6.38
N TRP A 129 16.28 7.13 6.75
CA TRP A 129 16.37 8.40 6.02
C TRP A 129 17.04 8.29 4.64
N LYS A 130 17.77 7.19 4.38
CA LYS A 130 18.40 6.91 3.08
C LYS A 130 17.50 6.12 2.15
N ILE A 131 16.51 5.39 2.71
CA ILE A 131 15.54 4.61 1.96
C ILE A 131 14.33 5.45 1.60
N PHE A 132 13.86 6.26 2.57
CA PHE A 132 12.67 7.07 2.48
C PHE A 132 13.03 8.55 2.31
N ASP A 133 12.49 9.16 1.25
CA ASP A 133 12.83 10.53 0.83
C ASP A 133 12.05 11.58 1.63
N HIS A 134 12.25 11.61 2.94
CA HIS A 134 11.73 12.69 3.76
C HIS A 134 12.47 14.00 3.46
N THR A 135 11.72 15.08 3.28
CA THR A 135 12.30 16.41 3.10
C THR A 135 12.60 17.04 4.44
N LEU A 136 13.86 17.22 4.77
CA LEU A 136 14.29 17.93 5.96
C LEU A 136 14.02 19.42 5.81
N ILE A 137 13.29 20.03 6.75
CA ILE A 137 12.97 21.47 6.78
C ILE A 137 13.97 22.24 7.63
N ASP A 138 14.30 21.72 8.83
CA ASP A 138 15.22 22.33 9.79
C ASP A 138 15.93 21.26 10.61
N GLY A 139 17.12 21.59 11.12
CA GLY A 139 17.91 20.70 11.94
C GLY A 139 18.60 19.57 11.17
N ARG A 140 18.58 18.37 11.68
CA ARG A 140 19.23 17.19 11.11
C ARG A 140 18.47 15.90 11.45
N TYR A 141 18.78 14.82 10.76
CA TYR A 141 18.40 13.48 11.18
C TYR A 141 19.32 13.03 12.33
N PHE A 142 18.83 12.08 13.15
CA PHE A 142 19.69 11.40 14.11
C PHE A 142 20.61 10.42 13.40
N ASP A 143 21.77 10.22 13.96
CA ASP A 143 22.83 9.39 13.41
C ASP A 143 22.89 8.01 14.07
N ARG A 144 23.85 7.19 13.59
CA ARG A 144 24.07 5.86 14.11
C ARG A 144 24.46 5.84 15.61
N ALA A 145 25.26 6.79 16.05
CA ALA A 145 25.67 6.83 17.46
C ALA A 145 24.46 7.07 18.37
N GLU A 146 23.55 7.97 17.96
CA GLU A 146 22.29 8.24 18.69
C GLU A 146 21.35 7.03 18.68
N VAL A 147 21.35 6.22 17.60
CA VAL A 147 20.61 4.96 17.53
C VAL A 147 21.22 3.92 18.46
N ASP A 148 22.54 3.71 18.40
CA ASP A 148 23.25 2.70 19.20
C ASP A 148 23.18 3.05 20.73
N ASP A 149 23.26 4.33 21.10
CA ASP A 149 23.15 4.83 22.46
C ASP A 149 21.70 4.91 22.98
N ASN A 150 20.70 4.62 22.13
CA ASN A 150 19.29 4.80 22.45
C ASN A 150 18.98 6.20 22.99
N SER A 151 19.54 7.23 22.34
CA SER A 151 19.41 8.61 22.75
C SER A 151 17.96 9.11 22.68
N ASN A 152 17.53 9.92 23.64
CA ASN A 152 16.21 10.52 23.65
C ASN A 152 16.16 11.74 22.70
N VAL A 153 16.29 11.50 21.42
CA VAL A 153 16.17 12.49 20.35
C VAL A 153 15.00 12.15 19.44
N ALA A 154 14.42 13.17 18.82
CA ALA A 154 13.29 12.97 17.90
C ALA A 154 13.40 13.88 16.68
N VAL A 155 12.86 13.39 15.56
CA VAL A 155 12.54 14.16 14.37
C VAL A 155 11.02 14.25 14.28
N LEU A 156 10.48 15.47 14.10
CA LEU A 156 9.04 15.72 14.05
C LEU A 156 8.59 16.09 12.66
N SER A 157 7.32 15.81 12.33
CA SER A 157 6.65 16.43 11.18
C SER A 157 6.39 17.91 11.46
N GLU A 158 6.26 18.71 10.40
CA GLU A 158 6.00 20.15 10.50
C GLU A 158 4.70 20.43 11.27
N SER A 159 3.63 19.71 10.96
CA SER A 159 2.33 19.85 11.64
C SER A 159 2.43 19.47 13.13
N MET A 160 3.18 18.42 13.45
CA MET A 160 3.37 18.01 14.84
C MET A 160 4.18 19.02 15.64
N ALA A 161 5.25 19.56 15.05
CA ALA A 161 6.02 20.62 15.67
C ALA A 161 5.17 21.86 15.95
N ARG A 162 4.30 22.24 15.01
CA ARG A 162 3.35 23.35 15.20
C ARG A 162 2.34 23.09 16.31
N ASN A 163 1.85 21.85 16.41
CA ASN A 163 0.92 21.46 17.47
C ASN A 163 1.55 21.51 18.88
N LEU A 164 2.82 21.09 19.00
CA LEU A 164 3.52 21.05 20.29
C LEU A 164 4.08 22.40 20.72
N PHE A 165 4.61 23.18 19.79
CA PHE A 165 5.39 24.38 20.10
C PHE A 165 4.75 25.69 19.59
N GLY A 166 3.65 25.59 18.80
CA GLY A 166 3.04 26.76 18.16
C GLY A 166 4.04 27.44 17.19
N ASP A 167 4.23 28.75 17.35
CA ASP A 167 5.17 29.54 16.55
C ASP A 167 6.60 29.55 17.11
N ALA A 168 6.86 28.86 18.26
CA ALA A 168 8.17 28.78 18.87
C ALA A 168 9.10 27.85 18.07
N LYS A 169 10.40 28.09 18.18
CA LYS A 169 11.40 27.25 17.54
C LYS A 169 11.37 25.83 18.15
N ALA A 170 11.02 24.83 17.33
CA ALA A 170 10.94 23.45 17.77
C ALA A 170 12.31 22.76 17.86
N VAL A 171 13.20 22.94 16.88
CA VAL A 171 14.54 22.32 16.87
C VAL A 171 15.38 22.81 18.03
N GLY A 172 15.87 21.88 18.84
CA GLY A 172 16.61 22.12 20.08
C GLY A 172 15.77 22.18 21.34
N SER A 173 14.44 22.24 21.22
CA SER A 173 13.49 22.20 22.34
C SER A 173 13.21 20.78 22.80
N GLU A 174 12.68 20.64 23.99
CA GLU A 174 12.29 19.34 24.59
C GLU A 174 10.77 19.23 24.66
N PHE A 175 10.29 18.00 24.56
CA PHE A 175 8.88 17.63 24.76
C PHE A 175 8.78 16.26 25.43
N MET A 176 7.63 15.96 26.00
CA MET A 176 7.37 14.66 26.65
C MET A 176 6.70 13.71 25.66
N LEU A 177 7.25 12.52 25.50
CA LEU A 177 6.65 11.41 24.73
C LEU A 177 6.52 10.21 25.65
N SER A 178 5.28 9.79 25.93
CA SER A 178 4.99 8.69 26.87
C SER A 178 5.76 8.84 28.19
N PHE A 179 5.69 10.02 28.80
CA PHE A 179 6.35 10.38 30.09
C PHE A 179 7.88 10.39 30.05
N LYS A 180 8.51 10.38 28.91
CA LYS A 180 9.96 10.54 28.74
C LYS A 180 10.28 11.82 27.99
N PRO A 181 11.30 12.60 28.45
CA PRO A 181 11.72 13.78 27.69
C PRO A 181 12.50 13.38 26.42
N TYR A 182 12.18 14.03 25.31
CA TYR A 182 12.87 13.92 24.04
C TYR A 182 13.26 15.29 23.53
N LYS A 183 14.47 15.39 22.97
CA LYS A 183 14.97 16.61 22.32
C LYS A 183 14.70 16.56 20.84
N VAL A 184 14.10 17.61 20.31
CA VAL A 184 13.88 17.75 18.85
C VAL A 184 15.20 18.06 18.16
N VAL A 185 15.66 17.20 17.24
CA VAL A 185 16.90 17.38 16.49
C VAL A 185 16.65 17.74 15.02
N GLY A 186 15.46 17.50 14.51
CA GLY A 186 15.10 17.82 13.15
C GLY A 186 13.60 17.93 12.92
N LEU A 187 13.24 18.62 11.83
CA LEU A 187 11.88 18.75 11.32
C LEU A 187 11.83 18.26 9.88
N VAL A 188 10.82 17.46 9.56
CA VAL A 188 10.53 17.00 8.20
C VAL A 188 9.21 17.56 7.71
N ALA A 189 9.09 17.72 6.40
CA ALA A 189 7.83 18.10 5.78
C ALA A 189 6.73 17.08 6.07
N ASP A 190 5.50 17.54 6.15
CA ASP A 190 4.35 16.67 6.28
C ASP A 190 4.27 15.72 5.08
N HIS A 191 3.80 14.52 5.33
CA HIS A 191 3.73 13.46 4.35
C HIS A 191 2.29 12.96 4.19
N SER A 192 2.03 12.31 3.06
CA SER A 192 0.73 11.71 2.82
C SER A 192 0.48 10.54 3.77
N ALA A 193 -0.72 10.45 4.32
CA ALA A 193 -1.18 9.29 5.10
C ALA A 193 -1.18 7.97 4.28
N LEU A 194 -1.06 8.05 2.95
CA LEU A 194 -0.91 6.90 2.06
C LEU A 194 0.49 6.28 2.10
N ALA A 195 1.49 7.00 2.63
CA ALA A 195 2.85 6.49 2.83
C ALA A 195 2.96 5.68 4.13
N ARG A 196 2.15 4.64 4.27
CA ARG A 196 1.97 3.89 5.52
C ARG A 196 3.26 3.36 6.13
N GLN A 197 4.22 2.95 5.30
CA GLN A 197 5.47 2.37 5.76
C GLN A 197 6.49 3.43 6.20
N ALA A 198 6.38 4.65 5.67
CA ALA A 198 7.28 5.76 5.98
C ALA A 198 6.65 6.83 6.88
N ALA A 199 5.31 6.83 7.04
CA ALA A 199 4.60 7.89 7.74
C ALA A 199 4.69 7.76 9.26
N ALA A 200 4.95 8.88 9.94
CA ALA A 200 4.72 9.11 11.37
C ALA A 200 4.82 10.60 11.67
N ASP A 201 4.20 11.05 12.76
CA ASP A 201 4.33 12.43 13.24
C ASP A 201 5.63 12.64 14.00
N ILE A 202 6.10 11.58 14.70
CA ILE A 202 7.30 11.57 15.54
C ILE A 202 8.16 10.37 15.15
N PHE A 203 9.42 10.61 14.87
CA PHE A 203 10.42 9.56 14.63
C PHE A 203 11.45 9.58 15.74
N ILE A 204 11.71 8.41 16.33
CA ILE A 204 12.70 8.24 17.41
C ILE A 204 13.66 7.10 17.06
N PRO A 205 14.89 7.09 17.63
CA PRO A 205 15.85 6.03 17.37
C PRO A 205 15.36 4.64 17.79
N MET A 206 15.65 3.62 16.95
CA MET A 206 15.43 2.22 17.26
C MET A 206 16.77 1.54 17.52
N SER A 207 17.02 1.17 18.76
CA SER A 207 18.18 0.38 19.14
C SER A 207 17.78 -1.03 19.59
N HIS A 208 18.76 -1.88 19.83
CA HIS A 208 18.53 -3.19 20.45
C HIS A 208 17.79 -3.05 21.78
N ALA A 209 18.17 -2.07 22.60
CA ALA A 209 17.54 -1.81 23.90
C ALA A 209 16.09 -1.35 23.76
N SER A 210 15.77 -0.54 22.74
CA SER A 210 14.40 -0.06 22.51
C SER A 210 13.47 -1.12 21.91
N ALA A 211 14.04 -2.14 21.27
CA ALA A 211 13.31 -3.23 20.62
C ALA A 211 13.16 -4.49 21.50
N ALA A 212 13.75 -4.49 22.70
CA ALA A 212 13.77 -5.64 23.62
C ALA A 212 12.44 -5.88 24.36
N TRP A 213 11.31 -5.48 23.81
CA TRP A 213 10.03 -5.42 24.54
C TRP A 213 9.26 -6.74 24.67
N TRP A 214 9.66 -7.78 23.95
CA TRP A 214 8.95 -9.07 23.91
C TRP A 214 9.82 -10.25 24.36
N GLY A 215 9.57 -10.73 25.58
CA GLY A 215 9.85 -12.07 26.05
C GLY A 215 11.33 -12.47 26.21
N GLU A 216 11.54 -13.45 27.07
CA GLU A 216 12.85 -14.04 27.38
C GLU A 216 13.50 -14.77 26.18
N SER A 217 12.71 -15.16 25.16
CA SER A 217 13.21 -15.89 23.99
C SER A 217 14.01 -15.04 23.00
N GLY A 218 13.88 -13.72 23.02
CA GLY A 218 14.59 -12.82 22.09
C GLY A 218 14.25 -13.02 20.60
N MET A 219 13.20 -13.78 20.25
CA MET A 219 12.83 -14.11 18.87
C MET A 219 11.79 -13.17 18.30
N PHE A 220 10.84 -12.75 19.13
CA PHE A 220 9.71 -11.91 18.75
C PHE A 220 9.90 -10.46 19.17
N GLY A 221 9.26 -9.54 18.46
CA GLY A 221 9.28 -8.11 18.72
C GLY A 221 8.32 -7.36 17.78
N ASP A 222 8.57 -6.08 17.60
CA ASP A 222 7.79 -5.19 16.74
C ASP A 222 8.61 -4.65 15.54
N VAL A 223 9.71 -5.32 15.21
CA VAL A 223 10.64 -4.88 14.16
C VAL A 223 10.24 -5.44 12.80
N ALA A 224 10.22 -4.56 11.82
CA ALA A 224 10.26 -4.87 10.40
C ALA A 224 11.57 -4.39 9.79
N VAL A 225 11.94 -4.94 8.64
CA VAL A 225 13.10 -4.52 7.87
C VAL A 225 12.67 -4.07 6.49
N ALA A 226 12.96 -2.82 6.14
CA ALA A 226 12.86 -2.33 4.79
C ALA A 226 14.17 -2.61 4.04
N LEU A 227 14.08 -3.23 2.87
CA LEU A 227 15.21 -3.63 2.03
C LEU A 227 15.12 -2.90 0.70
N LEU A 228 16.04 -2.00 0.42
CA LEU A 228 16.20 -1.37 -0.88
C LEU A 228 17.05 -2.26 -1.78
N LEU A 229 16.49 -2.78 -2.85
CA LEU A 229 17.20 -3.60 -3.84
C LEU A 229 18.27 -2.79 -4.57
N ALA A 230 19.45 -3.38 -4.72
CA ALA A 230 20.44 -2.87 -5.66
C ALA A 230 19.97 -3.08 -7.12
N ASP A 231 20.48 -2.25 -8.02
CA ASP A 231 20.13 -2.35 -9.44
C ASP A 231 20.46 -3.72 -10.01
N GLY A 232 19.53 -4.29 -10.76
CA GLY A 232 19.68 -5.62 -11.36
C GLY A 232 19.41 -6.80 -10.43
N THR A 233 19.08 -6.57 -9.15
CA THR A 233 18.69 -7.63 -8.22
C THR A 233 17.22 -7.96 -8.34
N THR A 234 16.89 -9.25 -8.41
CA THR A 234 15.50 -9.70 -8.44
C THR A 234 14.99 -10.01 -7.04
N PRO A 235 13.70 -9.76 -6.73
CA PRO A 235 13.09 -10.15 -5.45
C PRO A 235 13.28 -11.63 -5.13
N GLN A 236 13.22 -12.49 -6.14
CA GLN A 236 13.36 -13.93 -5.96
C GLN A 236 14.75 -14.31 -5.43
N ALA A 237 15.81 -13.69 -5.93
CA ALA A 237 17.18 -13.94 -5.45
C ALA A 237 17.35 -13.58 -3.96
N LEU A 238 16.61 -12.59 -3.45
CA LEU A 238 16.59 -12.28 -2.02
C LEU A 238 15.79 -13.32 -1.23
N ARG A 239 14.62 -13.72 -1.73
CA ARG A 239 13.78 -14.75 -1.09
C ARG A 239 14.56 -16.06 -0.92
N ASP A 240 15.32 -16.45 -1.91
CA ASP A 240 16.18 -17.67 -1.84
C ASP A 240 17.25 -17.55 -0.76
N GLN A 241 17.88 -16.38 -0.61
CA GLN A 241 18.84 -16.12 0.47
C GLN A 241 18.18 -16.13 1.85
N VAL A 242 17.04 -15.48 2.00
CA VAL A 242 16.27 -15.46 3.25
C VAL A 242 15.81 -16.86 3.63
N LYS A 243 15.31 -17.65 2.67
CA LYS A 243 14.96 -19.06 2.88
C LYS A 243 16.13 -19.88 3.41
N ALA A 244 17.32 -19.66 2.86
CA ALA A 244 18.52 -20.33 3.36
C ALA A 244 18.86 -19.92 4.81
N ARG A 245 18.65 -18.64 5.18
CA ARG A 245 18.84 -18.17 6.57
C ARG A 245 17.79 -18.75 7.52
N TYR A 246 16.53 -18.90 7.08
CA TYR A 246 15.51 -19.62 7.86
C TYR A 246 15.92 -21.06 8.15
N ALA A 247 16.54 -21.75 7.21
CA ALA A 247 17.08 -23.09 7.43
C ALA A 247 18.24 -23.12 8.46
N GLN A 248 19.08 -22.07 8.49
CA GLN A 248 20.11 -21.93 9.53
C GLN A 248 19.49 -21.70 10.91
N VAL A 249 18.50 -20.78 11.00
CA VAL A 249 17.76 -20.53 12.25
C VAL A 249 17.03 -21.80 12.72
N ALA A 250 16.48 -22.60 11.80
CA ALA A 250 15.87 -23.88 12.14
C ALA A 250 16.86 -24.85 12.81
N THR A 251 18.10 -24.85 12.36
CA THR A 251 19.15 -25.67 12.99
C THR A 251 19.50 -25.15 14.39
N GLU A 252 19.49 -23.83 14.60
CA GLU A 252 19.74 -23.23 15.91
C GLU A 252 18.61 -23.53 16.91
N LEU A 253 17.35 -23.54 16.46
CA LEU A 253 16.15 -23.75 17.28
C LEU A 253 15.78 -25.23 17.47
N ALA A 254 16.39 -26.14 16.72
CA ALA A 254 16.09 -27.55 16.81
C ALA A 254 16.24 -28.16 18.24
N PRO A 255 17.21 -27.75 19.08
CA PRO A 255 17.29 -28.24 20.47
C PRO A 255 16.12 -27.82 21.35
N GLU A 256 15.40 -26.74 21.00
CA GLU A 256 14.24 -26.22 21.71
C GLU A 256 12.92 -26.83 21.18
N GLU A 257 12.99 -27.79 20.24
CA GLU A 257 11.84 -28.36 19.55
C GLU A 257 10.97 -27.32 18.84
N LEU A 258 11.60 -26.24 18.32
CA LEU A 258 10.97 -25.16 17.61
C LEU A 258 11.39 -25.17 16.14
N GLN A 259 10.44 -24.93 15.24
CA GLN A 259 10.69 -24.88 13.80
C GLN A 259 10.21 -23.54 13.21
N PRO A 260 11.09 -22.69 12.69
CA PRO A 260 10.69 -21.48 12.00
C PRO A 260 10.05 -21.82 10.65
N VAL A 261 8.89 -21.20 10.40
CA VAL A 261 8.13 -21.40 9.17
C VAL A 261 8.39 -20.22 8.22
N TYR A 262 8.85 -20.54 7.01
CA TYR A 262 9.12 -19.55 5.98
C TYR A 262 7.89 -19.27 5.13
N HIS A 263 7.40 -18.04 5.14
CA HIS A 263 6.21 -17.57 4.44
C HIS A 263 6.53 -16.71 3.21
N GLU A 264 7.57 -17.06 2.45
CA GLU A 264 7.98 -16.38 1.21
C GLU A 264 8.40 -14.91 1.37
N ALA A 265 8.74 -14.49 2.60
CA ALA A 265 9.29 -13.17 2.84
C ALA A 265 10.69 -13.00 2.18
N PRO A 266 11.13 -11.79 1.82
CA PRO A 266 10.49 -10.51 2.02
C PRO A 266 9.42 -10.19 0.95
N TYR A 267 8.44 -9.37 1.34
CA TYR A 267 7.28 -9.02 0.53
C TYR A 267 7.45 -7.67 -0.16
N ASP A 268 6.89 -7.53 -1.35
CA ASP A 268 6.78 -6.23 -2.01
C ASP A 268 5.67 -5.35 -1.38
N VAL A 269 5.69 -4.07 -1.72
CA VAL A 269 4.73 -3.08 -1.20
C VAL A 269 3.28 -3.48 -1.51
N ALA A 270 3.02 -4.05 -2.69
CA ALA A 270 1.67 -4.46 -3.07
C ALA A 270 1.15 -5.59 -2.17
N THR A 271 1.99 -6.56 -1.85
CA THR A 271 1.68 -7.64 -0.91
C THR A 271 1.48 -7.11 0.50
N VAL A 272 2.35 -6.19 0.97
CA VAL A 272 2.22 -5.58 2.30
C VAL A 272 0.93 -4.76 2.45
N VAL A 273 0.53 -4.02 1.42
CA VAL A 273 -0.66 -3.15 1.47
C VAL A 273 -1.96 -3.93 1.26
N ASN A 274 -1.97 -4.93 0.38
CA ASN A 274 -3.18 -5.64 -0.06
C ASN A 274 -3.31 -7.05 0.53
N GLY A 275 -2.25 -7.58 1.11
CA GLY A 275 -2.26 -8.92 1.69
C GLY A 275 -3.07 -8.98 2.99
N ALA A 276 -3.91 -10.00 3.13
CA ALA A 276 -4.45 -10.36 4.42
C ALA A 276 -3.36 -11.10 5.20
N TYR A 277 -2.85 -10.46 6.24
CA TYR A 277 -1.90 -11.07 7.14
C TYR A 277 -2.65 -11.91 8.19
N GLY A 278 -2.73 -13.22 7.97
CA GLY A 278 -2.94 -14.13 9.08
C GLY A 278 -1.61 -14.27 9.84
N SER A 279 -1.66 -14.35 11.15
CA SER A 279 -0.44 -14.48 11.95
C SER A 279 0.43 -15.67 11.55
N ASN A 280 -0.13 -16.72 10.98
CA ASN A 280 0.52 -18.00 10.71
C ASN A 280 0.45 -18.41 9.23
N SER A 281 0.32 -17.48 8.30
CA SER A 281 0.19 -17.80 6.87
C SER A 281 0.94 -16.84 5.98
N THR A 282 1.28 -17.30 4.78
CA THR A 282 1.72 -16.42 3.69
C THR A 282 0.63 -15.39 3.41
N PRO A 283 0.97 -14.10 3.25
CA PRO A 283 -0.02 -13.06 2.97
C PRO A 283 -0.88 -13.41 1.76
N ASP A 284 -2.20 -13.51 1.96
CA ASP A 284 -3.14 -13.83 0.88
C ASP A 284 -3.68 -12.55 0.23
N THR A 285 -3.27 -12.30 -1.01
CA THR A 285 -3.79 -11.21 -1.84
C THR A 285 -5.02 -11.61 -2.64
N SER A 286 -5.35 -12.90 -2.71
CA SER A 286 -6.40 -13.42 -3.58
C SER A 286 -7.79 -12.89 -3.21
N GLY A 287 -8.05 -12.69 -1.93
CA GLY A 287 -9.30 -12.11 -1.43
C GLY A 287 -9.50 -10.68 -1.94
N THR A 288 -8.48 -9.86 -1.81
CA THR A 288 -8.48 -8.46 -2.28
C THR A 288 -8.63 -8.40 -3.81
N GLU A 289 -7.93 -9.26 -4.54
CA GLU A 289 -8.03 -9.32 -6.01
C GLU A 289 -9.42 -9.76 -6.48
N ARG A 290 -10.06 -10.72 -5.82
CA ARG A 290 -11.44 -11.14 -6.11
C ARG A 290 -12.43 -10.01 -5.89
N VAL A 291 -12.36 -9.33 -4.75
CA VAL A 291 -13.23 -8.17 -4.45
C VAL A 291 -13.03 -7.09 -5.49
N ARG A 292 -11.80 -6.78 -5.88
CA ARG A 292 -11.46 -5.82 -6.92
C ARG A 292 -12.08 -6.19 -8.28
N LEU A 293 -11.92 -7.46 -8.70
CA LEU A 293 -12.48 -7.95 -9.96
C LEU A 293 -14.01 -7.85 -9.97
N ILE A 294 -14.66 -8.24 -8.88
CA ILE A 294 -16.12 -8.14 -8.74
C ILE A 294 -16.55 -6.67 -8.80
N THR A 295 -15.86 -5.78 -8.12
CA THR A 295 -16.15 -4.35 -8.14
C THR A 295 -16.05 -3.78 -9.54
N TYR A 296 -15.00 -4.10 -10.29
CA TYR A 296 -14.84 -3.67 -11.69
C TYR A 296 -15.95 -4.23 -12.58
N ALA A 297 -16.30 -5.52 -12.42
CA ALA A 297 -17.36 -6.14 -13.18
C ALA A 297 -18.72 -5.48 -12.92
N LEU A 298 -19.04 -5.16 -11.67
CA LEU A 298 -20.27 -4.46 -11.29
C LEU A 298 -20.31 -3.03 -11.83
N LEU A 299 -19.20 -2.30 -11.77
CA LEU A 299 -19.11 -0.93 -12.31
C LEU A 299 -19.24 -0.92 -13.83
N LEU A 300 -18.73 -1.93 -14.53
CA LEU A 300 -18.88 -2.08 -15.99
C LEU A 300 -20.28 -2.55 -16.40
N LEU A 301 -21.01 -3.23 -15.51
CA LEU A 301 -22.35 -3.72 -15.79
C LEU A 301 -23.34 -2.57 -16.04
N LEU A 302 -23.24 -1.47 -15.30
CA LEU A 302 -24.12 -0.30 -15.45
C LEU A 302 -24.06 0.31 -16.86
N PRO A 303 -22.89 0.68 -17.42
CA PRO A 303 -22.81 1.17 -18.80
C PRO A 303 -23.21 0.11 -19.82
N ALA A 304 -22.94 -1.18 -19.55
CA ALA A 304 -23.34 -2.26 -20.46
C ALA A 304 -24.88 -2.39 -20.55
N ILE A 305 -25.61 -2.29 -19.42
CA ILE A 305 -27.07 -2.29 -19.38
C ILE A 305 -27.63 -1.05 -20.10
N ASN A 306 -27.03 0.13 -19.86
CA ASN A 306 -27.44 1.37 -20.52
C ASN A 306 -27.28 1.28 -22.04
N LEU A 307 -26.15 0.81 -22.52
CA LEU A 307 -25.88 0.60 -23.94
C LEU A 307 -26.82 -0.46 -24.55
N SER A 308 -27.04 -1.58 -23.85
CA SER A 308 -27.96 -2.63 -24.27
C SER A 308 -29.39 -2.11 -24.42
N SER A 309 -29.86 -1.32 -23.48
CA SER A 309 -31.21 -0.71 -23.52
C SER A 309 -31.36 0.24 -24.70
N MET A 310 -30.33 1.05 -24.99
CA MET A 310 -30.31 1.96 -26.14
C MET A 310 -30.32 1.18 -27.47
N LEU A 311 -29.47 0.14 -27.58
CA LEU A 311 -29.44 -0.72 -28.75
C LEU A 311 -30.79 -1.42 -28.97
N HIS A 312 -31.37 -1.95 -27.92
CA HIS A 312 -32.66 -2.62 -27.98
C HIS A 312 -33.78 -1.69 -28.47
N SER A 313 -33.82 -0.45 -27.98
CA SER A 313 -34.77 0.58 -28.43
C SER A 313 -34.58 0.90 -29.91
N ARG A 314 -33.34 1.05 -30.40
CA ARG A 314 -33.04 1.29 -31.84
C ARG A 314 -33.45 0.11 -32.72
N ILE A 315 -33.13 -1.12 -32.29
CA ILE A 315 -33.49 -2.33 -33.03
C ILE A 315 -35.01 -2.50 -33.15
N ARG A 316 -35.76 -2.31 -32.07
CA ARG A 316 -37.25 -2.38 -32.07
C ARG A 316 -37.87 -1.45 -33.08
N ARG A 317 -37.36 -0.26 -33.29
CA ARG A 317 -37.91 0.72 -34.27
C ARG A 317 -37.64 0.30 -35.71
N ARG A 318 -36.61 -0.50 -35.99
CA ARG A 318 -36.22 -0.95 -37.30
C ARG A 318 -36.71 -2.37 -37.64
N VAL A 319 -37.52 -2.98 -36.76
CA VAL A 319 -38.04 -4.35 -36.98
C VAL A 319 -38.78 -4.47 -38.33
N GLY A 320 -39.58 -3.45 -38.72
CA GLY A 320 -40.22 -3.45 -40.05
C GLY A 320 -39.25 -3.46 -41.22
N GLU A 321 -38.18 -2.66 -41.13
CA GLU A 321 -37.12 -2.65 -42.16
C GLU A 321 -36.41 -4.00 -42.26
N PHE A 322 -36.11 -4.64 -41.13
CA PHE A 322 -35.51 -5.98 -41.09
C PHE A 322 -36.46 -7.04 -41.69
N GLY A 323 -37.78 -6.91 -41.43
CA GLY A 323 -38.80 -7.75 -42.00
C GLY A 323 -38.80 -7.67 -43.55
N ILE A 324 -38.77 -6.46 -44.09
CA ILE A 324 -38.71 -6.22 -45.54
C ILE A 324 -37.42 -6.82 -46.13
N ARG A 325 -36.25 -6.53 -45.53
CA ARG A 325 -34.95 -7.10 -46.01
C ARG A 325 -34.96 -8.62 -46.01
N ARG A 326 -35.60 -9.26 -44.98
CA ARG A 326 -35.74 -10.72 -44.95
C ARG A 326 -36.67 -11.26 -46.04
N ALA A 327 -37.76 -10.57 -46.34
CA ALA A 327 -38.67 -10.93 -47.43
C ALA A 327 -37.95 -10.91 -48.82
N PHE A 328 -36.96 -10.01 -48.96
CA PHE A 328 -36.09 -9.94 -50.15
C PHE A 328 -34.85 -10.85 -50.10
N GLY A 329 -34.83 -11.87 -49.18
CA GLY A 329 -33.82 -12.94 -49.18
C GLY A 329 -32.55 -12.61 -48.34
N CYS A 330 -32.53 -11.53 -47.54
CA CYS A 330 -31.39 -11.24 -46.68
C CYS A 330 -31.27 -12.25 -45.54
N THR A 331 -30.09 -12.85 -45.33
CA THR A 331 -29.83 -13.84 -44.28
C THR A 331 -29.77 -13.17 -42.89
N ARG A 332 -30.14 -13.91 -41.84
CA ARG A 332 -30.08 -13.42 -40.44
C ARG A 332 -28.68 -12.90 -40.09
N MET A 333 -27.63 -13.63 -40.48
CA MET A 333 -26.24 -13.26 -40.14
C MET A 333 -25.82 -11.95 -40.80
N ARG A 334 -26.32 -11.67 -42.01
CA ARG A 334 -26.03 -10.42 -42.72
C ARG A 334 -26.68 -9.23 -42.00
N ILE A 335 -27.94 -9.38 -41.51
CA ILE A 335 -28.62 -8.35 -40.73
C ILE A 335 -27.88 -8.09 -39.41
N VAL A 336 -27.46 -9.13 -38.71
CA VAL A 336 -26.68 -9.00 -37.47
C VAL A 336 -25.36 -8.27 -37.71
N ARG A 337 -24.64 -8.64 -38.78
CA ARG A 337 -23.37 -7.98 -39.14
C ARG A 337 -23.57 -6.51 -39.52
N ASP A 338 -24.65 -6.19 -40.23
CA ASP A 338 -24.99 -4.82 -40.62
C ASP A 338 -25.32 -3.99 -39.35
N ILE A 339 -26.10 -4.54 -38.39
CA ILE A 339 -26.40 -3.90 -37.13
C ILE A 339 -25.13 -3.62 -36.30
N ILE A 340 -24.22 -4.61 -36.24
CA ILE A 340 -22.94 -4.44 -35.53
C ILE A 340 -22.11 -3.35 -36.21
N SER A 341 -21.95 -3.42 -37.55
CA SER A 341 -21.12 -2.44 -38.28
C SER A 341 -21.68 -1.01 -38.31
N GLU A 342 -22.97 -0.83 -38.08
CA GLU A 342 -23.59 0.49 -37.97
C GLU A 342 -23.42 1.13 -36.58
N ASN A 343 -23.16 0.32 -35.54
CA ASN A 343 -23.06 0.79 -34.14
C ASN A 343 -21.63 0.84 -33.60
N PHE A 344 -20.67 0.26 -34.34
CA PHE A 344 -19.24 0.31 -34.10
C PHE A 344 -18.49 0.91 -35.28
#